data_d1a4dbb665b8e56099f133b845cb037c
#
_entry.id   d1a4dbb665b8e56099f133b845cb037c
#
_cell.length_a   1.000
_cell.length_b   1.000
_cell.length_c   1.000
_cell.angle_alpha   90.00
_cell.angle_beta   90.00
_cell.angle_gamma   90.00
#
_symmetry.space_group_name_H-M   'P 1'
#
loop_
_entity.id
_entity.type
_entity.pdbx_description
1 polymer ?
#
loop_
_entity_poly.entity_id
_entity_poly.type
_entity_poly.pdbx_seq_one_letter_code
_entity_poly.pdbx_strand_id
1 'polypeptide(L)'
;MRAFVFPGQGAQTIGMGQDLAASYPAAKAVFEEVDDALGQDLSGLIWNGDIETLTLTANAQPALMATSLAALRALESEGLGLDTASFVAGHSLGEYSALAAAGAMTIADTARLLRIRGTAMQEAVPVGIGAMAAILGLDFAAVSAVAEAAAQGEVCQAANDNDPGQVVVSGHKAAVERALDLAKEAGAKRAVLLPVSAPFHCALMQPAAERMAQALAQVEISTPSVPLVANVRASALSDPELIRALLVEQVTGAVRWRESMSYLAAEGVTEIWEVGAGKALSGMIRRIDRAIACQAVGSPEDIAKLQGA
;
A
#
# COMPACT_ATOMS: atom_id res chain seq x y z
N MET A 1 -4.73 21.85 5.33
CA MET A 1 -3.49 21.18 4.90
C MET A 1 -3.84 20.02 4.00
N ARG A 2 -2.92 19.63 3.09
CA ARG A 2 -3.10 18.51 2.16
C ARG A 2 -2.12 17.38 2.47
N ALA A 3 -2.53 16.13 2.24
CA ALA A 3 -1.65 14.97 2.24
C ALA A 3 -1.76 14.21 0.91
N PHE A 4 -0.65 13.60 0.47
CA PHE A 4 -0.66 12.66 -0.66
C PHE A 4 -0.59 11.24 -0.14
N VAL A 5 -1.47 10.39 -0.66
CA VAL A 5 -1.49 8.97 -0.29
C VAL A 5 -1.33 8.08 -1.51
N PHE A 6 -0.69 6.93 -1.31
CA PHE A 6 -0.30 6.03 -2.38
C PHE A 6 -0.95 4.66 -2.20
N PRO A 7 -1.61 4.12 -3.23
CA PRO A 7 -2.37 2.87 -3.15
C PRO A 7 -1.48 1.66 -2.91
N GLY A 8 -2.07 0.65 -2.30
CA GLY A 8 -1.52 -0.68 -2.13
C GLY A 8 -2.02 -1.69 -3.15
N GLN A 9 -1.68 -2.96 -2.95
CA GLN A 9 -2.10 -4.08 -3.80
C GLN A 9 -3.64 -4.21 -3.84
N GLY A 10 -4.15 -4.59 -5.02
CA GLY A 10 -5.59 -4.66 -5.31
C GLY A 10 -6.09 -3.53 -6.22
N ALA A 11 -5.27 -2.48 -6.42
CA ALA A 11 -5.58 -1.39 -7.34
C ALA A 11 -5.06 -1.62 -8.77
N GLN A 12 -4.25 -2.67 -9.00
CA GLN A 12 -3.64 -2.95 -10.30
C GLN A 12 -4.69 -3.34 -11.34
N THR A 13 -4.53 -2.77 -12.53
CA THR A 13 -5.32 -3.07 -13.73
C THR A 13 -4.43 -3.01 -14.96
N ILE A 14 -4.75 -3.79 -15.99
CA ILE A 14 -4.05 -3.66 -17.27
C ILE A 14 -4.34 -2.27 -17.85
N GLY A 15 -3.30 -1.64 -18.37
CA GLY A 15 -3.34 -0.29 -18.93
C GLY A 15 -3.13 0.85 -17.92
N MET A 16 -3.01 0.57 -16.60
CA MET A 16 -2.80 1.63 -15.61
C MET A 16 -1.56 2.46 -15.92
N GLY A 17 -1.70 3.80 -15.88
CA GLY A 17 -0.62 4.74 -16.15
C GLY A 17 -0.20 4.89 -17.62
N GLN A 18 -0.76 4.12 -18.57
CA GLN A 18 -0.42 4.20 -19.99
C GLN A 18 -0.74 5.58 -20.58
N ASP A 19 -1.92 6.13 -20.28
CA ASP A 19 -2.33 7.44 -20.76
C ASP A 19 -1.49 8.57 -20.13
N LEU A 20 -1.07 8.40 -18.87
CA LEU A 20 -0.11 9.32 -18.23
C LEU A 20 1.23 9.32 -18.97
N ALA A 21 1.78 8.13 -19.27
CA ALA A 21 3.04 7.99 -20.00
C ALA A 21 2.94 8.54 -21.43
N ALA A 22 1.77 8.41 -22.09
CA ALA A 22 1.53 8.98 -23.42
C ALA A 22 1.41 10.50 -23.40
N SER A 23 0.87 11.09 -22.34
CA SER A 23 0.59 12.53 -22.24
C SER A 23 1.72 13.34 -21.60
N TYR A 24 2.50 12.73 -20.69
CA TYR A 24 3.54 13.40 -19.90
C TYR A 24 4.90 12.70 -20.04
N PRO A 25 5.90 13.34 -20.67
CA PRO A 25 7.25 12.77 -20.79
C PRO A 25 7.87 12.42 -19.43
N ALA A 26 7.59 13.21 -18.37
CA ALA A 26 8.06 12.92 -17.03
C ALA A 26 7.45 11.65 -16.43
N ALA A 27 6.19 11.34 -16.73
CA ALA A 27 5.54 10.09 -16.32
C ALA A 27 6.13 8.88 -17.10
N LYS A 28 6.37 9.04 -18.40
CA LYS A 28 6.99 8.01 -19.23
C LYS A 28 8.38 7.63 -18.70
N ALA A 29 9.21 8.61 -18.34
CA ALA A 29 10.55 8.41 -17.81
C ALA A 29 10.56 7.56 -16.52
N VAL A 30 9.51 7.63 -15.69
CA VAL A 30 9.39 6.76 -14.50
C VAL A 30 9.27 5.29 -14.89
N PHE A 31 8.45 4.95 -15.88
CA PHE A 31 8.32 3.55 -16.34
C PHE A 31 9.63 3.04 -16.96
N GLU A 32 10.30 3.88 -17.77
CA GLU A 32 11.60 3.54 -18.37
C GLU A 32 12.66 3.30 -17.27
N GLU A 33 12.73 4.16 -16.23
CA GLU A 33 13.65 3.97 -15.10
C GLU A 33 13.36 2.69 -14.31
N VAL A 34 12.09 2.34 -14.11
CA VAL A 34 11.70 1.11 -13.41
C VAL A 34 12.04 -0.12 -14.23
N ASP A 35 11.79 -0.11 -15.54
CA ASP A 35 12.14 -1.21 -16.44
C ASP A 35 13.67 -1.45 -16.45
N ASP A 36 14.45 -0.38 -16.56
CA ASP A 36 15.92 -0.43 -16.51
C ASP A 36 16.40 -0.95 -15.15
N ALA A 37 15.84 -0.44 -14.03
CA ALA A 37 16.24 -0.84 -12.69
C ALA A 37 15.98 -2.33 -12.41
N LEU A 38 14.94 -2.89 -13.00
CA LEU A 38 14.54 -4.30 -12.83
C LEU A 38 15.14 -5.21 -13.92
N GLY A 39 15.68 -4.64 -15.01
CA GLY A 39 16.12 -5.40 -16.19
C GLY A 39 14.95 -6.19 -16.80
N GLN A 40 13.76 -5.64 -16.79
CA GLN A 40 12.51 -6.29 -17.22
C GLN A 40 11.58 -5.28 -17.87
N ASP A 41 10.90 -5.67 -18.93
CA ASP A 41 9.80 -4.90 -19.55
C ASP A 41 8.53 -4.99 -18.65
N LEU A 42 8.59 -4.32 -17.48
CA LEU A 42 7.46 -4.27 -16.56
C LEU A 42 6.36 -3.37 -17.11
N SER A 43 6.69 -2.29 -17.78
CA SER A 43 5.72 -1.39 -18.42
C SER A 43 4.94 -2.12 -19.51
N GLY A 44 5.59 -2.95 -20.33
CA GLY A 44 4.90 -3.82 -21.30
C GLY A 44 3.92 -4.80 -20.63
N LEU A 45 4.30 -5.39 -19.49
CA LEU A 45 3.40 -6.23 -18.68
C LEU A 45 2.20 -5.44 -18.15
N ILE A 46 2.43 -4.23 -17.61
CA ILE A 46 1.37 -3.37 -17.07
C ILE A 46 0.35 -3.00 -18.15
N TRP A 47 0.80 -2.66 -19.36
CA TRP A 47 -0.05 -2.09 -20.39
C TRP A 47 -0.69 -3.13 -21.30
N ASN A 48 0.02 -4.23 -21.60
CA ASN A 48 -0.39 -5.19 -22.61
C ASN A 48 -0.34 -6.65 -22.14
N GLY A 49 0.09 -6.91 -20.89
CA GLY A 49 0.21 -8.26 -20.37
C GLY A 49 -1.12 -8.85 -19.89
N ASP A 50 -1.03 -9.98 -19.23
CA ASP A 50 -2.20 -10.62 -18.60
C ASP A 50 -2.34 -10.20 -17.13
N ILE A 51 -3.57 -10.13 -16.66
CA ILE A 51 -3.89 -9.68 -15.30
C ILE A 51 -3.41 -10.66 -14.24
N GLU A 52 -3.33 -11.95 -14.53
CA GLU A 52 -2.89 -12.97 -13.56
C GLU A 52 -1.39 -12.77 -13.28
N THR A 53 -0.57 -12.62 -14.30
CA THR A 53 0.86 -12.32 -14.17
C THR A 53 1.09 -10.96 -13.47
N LEU A 54 0.34 -9.92 -13.82
CA LEU A 54 0.45 -8.61 -13.18
C LEU A 54 0.06 -8.67 -11.70
N THR A 55 -0.91 -9.50 -11.32
CA THR A 55 -1.40 -9.63 -9.94
C THR A 55 -0.45 -10.41 -9.03
N LEU A 56 0.50 -11.17 -9.57
CA LEU A 56 1.57 -11.75 -8.76
C LEU A 56 2.26 -10.66 -7.96
N THR A 57 2.37 -10.84 -6.64
CA THR A 57 2.81 -9.74 -5.76
C THR A 57 4.22 -9.22 -6.09
N ALA A 58 5.08 -10.06 -6.66
CA ALA A 58 6.40 -9.67 -7.17
C ALA A 58 6.31 -8.65 -8.32
N ASN A 59 5.26 -8.68 -9.14
CA ASN A 59 5.02 -7.75 -10.24
C ASN A 59 4.13 -6.58 -9.79
N ALA A 60 3.06 -6.87 -9.06
CA ALA A 60 2.07 -5.86 -8.65
C ALA A 60 2.70 -4.73 -7.82
N GLN A 61 3.64 -5.07 -6.91
CA GLN A 61 4.23 -4.05 -6.04
C GLN A 61 5.03 -3.00 -6.81
N PRO A 62 6.05 -3.34 -7.61
CA PRO A 62 6.77 -2.34 -8.39
C PRO A 62 5.90 -1.68 -9.48
N ALA A 63 4.90 -2.38 -10.03
CA ALA A 63 3.99 -1.82 -11.03
C ALA A 63 3.09 -0.70 -10.46
N LEU A 64 2.53 -0.90 -9.27
CA LEU A 64 1.74 0.11 -8.57
C LEU A 64 2.59 1.30 -8.15
N MET A 65 3.81 1.08 -7.69
CA MET A 65 4.76 2.14 -7.37
C MET A 65 5.10 2.96 -8.62
N ALA A 66 5.44 2.31 -9.74
CA ALA A 66 5.74 2.99 -11.00
C ALA A 66 4.55 3.87 -11.46
N THR A 67 3.32 3.33 -11.41
CA THR A 67 2.12 4.09 -11.77
C THR A 67 1.88 5.27 -10.84
N SER A 68 2.10 5.10 -9.53
CA SER A 68 1.95 6.16 -8.55
C SER A 68 2.97 7.29 -8.75
N LEU A 69 4.24 6.94 -8.98
CA LEU A 69 5.27 7.95 -9.21
C LEU A 69 5.13 8.60 -10.60
N ALA A 70 4.66 7.88 -11.61
CA ALA A 70 4.33 8.46 -12.91
C ALA A 70 3.21 9.51 -12.78
N ALA A 71 2.16 9.22 -11.99
CA ALA A 71 1.10 10.18 -11.71
C ALA A 71 1.62 11.41 -10.94
N LEU A 72 2.51 11.20 -9.96
CA LEU A 72 3.15 12.31 -9.25
C LEU A 72 4.01 13.17 -10.18
N ARG A 73 4.85 12.58 -11.04
CA ARG A 73 5.69 13.34 -11.99
C ARG A 73 4.85 14.13 -12.99
N ALA A 74 3.70 13.58 -13.40
CA ALA A 74 2.74 14.33 -14.22
C ALA A 74 2.15 15.53 -13.44
N LEU A 75 1.74 15.35 -12.18
CA LEU A 75 1.27 16.44 -11.32
C LEU A 75 2.35 17.52 -11.14
N GLU A 76 3.59 17.14 -10.87
CA GLU A 76 4.72 18.06 -10.70
C GLU A 76 4.97 18.90 -11.97
N SER A 77 4.83 18.32 -13.17
CA SER A 77 4.97 19.05 -14.43
C SER A 77 3.88 20.13 -14.64
N GLU A 78 2.78 20.02 -13.91
CA GLU A 78 1.67 20.98 -13.90
C GLU A 78 1.69 21.91 -12.66
N GLY A 79 2.76 21.89 -11.86
CA GLY A 79 2.93 22.72 -10.67
C GLY A 79 2.08 22.29 -9.48
N LEU A 80 1.61 21.03 -9.48
CA LEU A 80 0.78 20.43 -8.42
C LEU A 80 1.55 19.35 -7.65
N GLY A 81 2.83 19.57 -7.43
CA GLY A 81 3.74 18.61 -6.85
C GLY A 81 3.63 18.44 -5.33
N LEU A 82 4.57 17.66 -4.81
CA LEU A 82 4.62 17.30 -3.39
C LEU A 82 4.90 18.49 -2.46
N ASP A 83 5.45 19.60 -2.98
CA ASP A 83 5.63 20.86 -2.28
C ASP A 83 4.30 21.47 -1.79
N THR A 84 3.17 21.03 -2.34
CA THR A 84 1.83 21.43 -1.89
C THR A 84 1.28 20.55 -0.76
N ALA A 85 1.99 19.48 -0.37
CA ALA A 85 1.59 18.53 0.67
C ALA A 85 2.32 18.77 1.99
N SER A 86 1.65 18.50 3.10
CA SER A 86 2.23 18.53 4.45
C SER A 86 2.67 17.16 4.94
N PHE A 87 2.10 16.09 4.38
CA PHE A 87 2.37 14.70 4.75
C PHE A 87 2.27 13.78 3.53
N VAL A 88 2.99 12.66 3.62
CA VAL A 88 2.78 11.51 2.74
C VAL A 88 2.41 10.28 3.54
N ALA A 89 1.60 9.41 2.96
CA ALA A 89 1.31 8.08 3.50
C ALA A 89 1.10 7.09 2.34
N GLY A 90 1.20 5.81 2.63
CA GLY A 90 0.88 4.80 1.62
C GLY A 90 0.43 3.51 2.27
N HIS A 91 -0.47 2.79 1.62
CA HIS A 91 -0.98 1.54 2.15
C HIS A 91 -0.05 0.39 1.79
N SER A 92 0.55 -0.27 2.77
CA SER A 92 1.48 -1.41 2.59
C SER A 92 2.63 -1.05 1.63
N LEU A 93 2.69 -1.61 0.42
CA LEU A 93 3.70 -1.24 -0.59
C LEU A 93 3.68 0.26 -0.93
N GLY A 94 2.53 0.92 -0.81
CA GLY A 94 2.37 2.35 -1.03
C GLY A 94 3.23 3.21 -0.09
N GLU A 95 3.63 2.69 1.08
CA GLU A 95 4.57 3.38 1.97
C GLU A 95 5.95 3.57 1.32
N TYR A 96 6.40 2.61 0.51
CA TYR A 96 7.61 2.73 -0.32
C TYR A 96 7.41 3.78 -1.42
N SER A 97 6.24 3.80 -2.06
CA SER A 97 5.90 4.85 -3.05
C SER A 97 5.90 6.23 -2.42
N ALA A 98 5.37 6.38 -1.19
CA ALA A 98 5.37 7.62 -0.43
C ALA A 98 6.80 8.11 -0.11
N LEU A 99 7.70 7.20 0.26
CA LEU A 99 9.11 7.50 0.53
C LEU A 99 9.86 7.92 -0.74
N ALA A 100 9.65 7.23 -1.86
CA ALA A 100 10.23 7.63 -3.14
C ALA A 100 9.68 8.97 -3.62
N ALA A 101 8.38 9.22 -3.44
CA ALA A 101 7.75 10.51 -3.73
C ALA A 101 8.38 11.65 -2.91
N ALA A 102 8.65 11.41 -1.63
CA ALA A 102 9.27 12.39 -0.73
C ALA A 102 10.82 12.47 -0.87
N GLY A 103 11.40 11.80 -1.86
CA GLY A 103 12.84 11.83 -2.14
C GLY A 103 13.71 11.11 -1.11
N ALA A 104 13.10 10.29 -0.24
CA ALA A 104 13.84 9.50 0.75
C ALA A 104 14.58 8.31 0.12
N MET A 105 14.09 7.78 -1.00
CA MET A 105 14.71 6.72 -1.80
C MET A 105 14.62 7.07 -3.28
N THR A 106 15.55 6.55 -4.09
CA THR A 106 15.47 6.65 -5.56
C THR A 106 14.35 5.77 -6.11
N ILE A 107 13.81 6.10 -7.27
CA ILE A 107 12.82 5.26 -7.98
C ILE A 107 13.39 3.88 -8.23
N ALA A 108 14.64 3.83 -8.74
CA ALA A 108 15.34 2.59 -9.06
C ALA A 108 15.51 1.67 -7.83
N ASP A 109 15.96 2.21 -6.70
CA ASP A 109 16.11 1.40 -5.47
C ASP A 109 14.77 0.97 -4.91
N THR A 110 13.76 1.84 -4.96
CA THR A 110 12.40 1.49 -4.54
C THR A 110 11.81 0.37 -5.40
N ALA A 111 12.02 0.40 -6.72
CA ALA A 111 11.60 -0.67 -7.63
C ALA A 111 12.26 -2.03 -7.27
N ARG A 112 13.58 -2.02 -7.04
CA ARG A 112 14.33 -3.23 -6.63
C ARG A 112 13.86 -3.75 -5.28
N LEU A 113 13.69 -2.87 -4.28
CA LEU A 113 13.16 -3.24 -2.96
C LEU A 113 11.77 -3.86 -3.05
N LEU A 114 10.86 -3.28 -3.83
CA LEU A 114 9.52 -3.80 -3.99
C LEU A 114 9.48 -5.12 -4.76
N ARG A 115 10.41 -5.34 -5.71
CA ARG A 115 10.61 -6.63 -6.36
C ARG A 115 11.06 -7.68 -5.33
N ILE A 116 12.07 -7.35 -4.51
CA ILE A 116 12.56 -8.24 -3.45
C ILE A 116 11.44 -8.52 -2.44
N ARG A 117 10.71 -7.47 -2.01
CA ARG A 117 9.59 -7.57 -1.06
C ARG A 117 8.49 -8.49 -1.58
N GLY A 118 8.02 -8.25 -2.79
CA GLY A 118 6.98 -9.07 -3.40
C GLY A 118 7.39 -10.53 -3.56
N THR A 119 8.61 -10.78 -4.02
CA THR A 119 9.16 -12.14 -4.15
C THR A 119 9.31 -12.81 -2.77
N ALA A 120 9.89 -12.12 -1.79
CA ALA A 120 10.08 -12.66 -0.45
C ALA A 120 8.74 -12.99 0.25
N MET A 121 7.74 -12.13 0.11
CA MET A 121 6.41 -12.36 0.67
C MET A 121 5.70 -13.55 -0.02
N GLN A 122 5.89 -13.73 -1.32
CA GLN A 122 5.33 -14.87 -2.06
C GLN A 122 5.99 -16.19 -1.65
N GLU A 123 7.29 -16.17 -1.38
CA GLU A 123 8.10 -17.35 -1.02
C GLU A 123 8.04 -17.68 0.47
N ALA A 124 7.63 -16.74 1.34
CA ALA A 124 7.62 -16.91 2.80
C ALA A 124 6.74 -18.07 3.27
N VAL A 125 5.66 -18.35 2.54
CA VAL A 125 4.71 -19.43 2.88
C VAL A 125 4.32 -20.17 1.60
N PRO A 126 4.38 -21.51 1.61
CA PRO A 126 3.90 -22.32 0.48
C PRO A 126 2.46 -21.98 0.10
N VAL A 127 2.16 -22.01 -1.20
CA VAL A 127 0.80 -21.76 -1.71
C VAL A 127 -0.20 -22.72 -1.05
N GLY A 128 -1.31 -22.18 -0.57
CA GLY A 128 -2.39 -22.94 0.07
C GLY A 128 -2.26 -23.13 1.59
N ILE A 129 -1.11 -22.77 2.19
CA ILE A 129 -0.90 -22.85 3.66
C ILE A 129 -1.47 -21.62 4.35
N GLY A 130 -1.33 -20.44 3.75
CA GLY A 130 -1.84 -19.19 4.31
C GLY A 130 -3.08 -18.67 3.58
N ALA A 131 -3.80 -17.77 4.24
CA ALA A 131 -4.95 -17.08 3.68
C ALA A 131 -5.12 -15.69 4.32
N MET A 132 -5.95 -14.87 3.68
CA MET A 132 -6.45 -13.61 4.23
C MET A 132 -7.96 -13.54 4.05
N ALA A 133 -8.63 -12.84 4.96
CA ALA A 133 -10.08 -12.62 4.86
C ALA A 133 -10.45 -11.21 5.30
N ALA A 134 -11.39 -10.59 4.57
CA ALA A 134 -11.99 -9.32 4.96
C ALA A 134 -13.19 -9.57 5.89
N ILE A 135 -13.18 -8.93 7.04
CA ILE A 135 -14.28 -8.93 8.02
C ILE A 135 -14.94 -7.56 7.95
N LEU A 136 -16.24 -7.55 7.67
CA LEU A 136 -17.01 -6.32 7.53
C LEU A 136 -18.02 -6.16 8.66
N GLY A 137 -18.09 -4.96 9.24
CA GLY A 137 -19.08 -4.60 10.25
C GLY A 137 -18.64 -4.82 11.70
N LEU A 138 -17.40 -5.22 11.93
CA LEU A 138 -16.76 -5.25 13.24
C LEU A 138 -15.59 -4.26 13.27
N ASP A 139 -15.27 -3.73 14.44
CA ASP A 139 -14.10 -2.89 14.67
C ASP A 139 -12.80 -3.72 14.82
N PHE A 140 -11.66 -3.03 14.85
CA PHE A 140 -10.34 -3.67 14.93
C PHE A 140 -10.17 -4.50 16.22
N ALA A 141 -10.70 -4.05 17.37
CA ALA A 141 -10.57 -4.76 18.64
C ALA A 141 -11.37 -6.07 18.63
N ALA A 142 -12.61 -6.03 18.12
CA ALA A 142 -13.45 -7.20 17.97
C ALA A 142 -12.84 -8.22 16.99
N VAL A 143 -12.32 -7.77 15.85
CA VAL A 143 -11.65 -8.65 14.88
C VAL A 143 -10.36 -9.22 15.44
N SER A 144 -9.59 -8.46 16.22
CA SER A 144 -8.39 -8.97 16.89
C SER A 144 -8.72 -10.09 17.88
N ALA A 145 -9.79 -9.94 18.67
CA ALA A 145 -10.26 -10.99 19.56
C ALA A 145 -10.73 -12.25 18.80
N VAL A 146 -11.44 -12.05 17.67
CA VAL A 146 -11.84 -13.17 16.78
C VAL A 146 -10.59 -13.89 16.23
N ALA A 147 -9.60 -13.16 15.78
CA ALA A 147 -8.37 -13.74 15.24
C ALA A 147 -7.61 -14.54 16.31
N GLU A 148 -7.50 -14.01 17.53
CA GLU A 148 -6.86 -14.70 18.66
C GLU A 148 -7.61 -15.99 19.00
N ALA A 149 -8.94 -15.95 19.11
CA ALA A 149 -9.76 -17.15 19.37
C ALA A 149 -9.66 -18.19 18.25
N ALA A 150 -9.53 -17.73 16.99
CA ALA A 150 -9.41 -18.60 15.82
C ALA A 150 -8.00 -19.25 15.71
N ALA A 151 -6.99 -18.69 16.31
CA ALA A 151 -5.59 -19.13 16.16
C ALA A 151 -5.38 -20.57 16.61
N GLN A 152 -5.82 -20.94 17.81
CA GLN A 152 -5.76 -22.31 18.35
C GLN A 152 -4.38 -23.01 18.17
N GLY A 153 -3.31 -22.26 18.41
CA GLY A 153 -1.93 -22.72 18.21
C GLY A 153 -1.34 -22.46 16.81
N GLU A 154 -2.15 -21.94 15.87
CA GLU A 154 -1.71 -21.46 14.57
C GLU A 154 -1.61 -19.92 14.58
N VAL A 155 -1.15 -19.34 13.48
CA VAL A 155 -1.15 -17.88 13.30
C VAL A 155 -2.50 -17.46 12.71
N CYS A 156 -3.17 -16.50 13.37
CA CYS A 156 -4.26 -15.70 12.82
C CYS A 156 -4.21 -14.32 13.48
N GLN A 157 -4.07 -13.26 12.71
CA GLN A 157 -3.85 -11.90 13.22
C GLN A 157 -4.66 -10.87 12.42
N ALA A 158 -5.09 -9.78 13.06
CA ALA A 158 -5.61 -8.62 12.36
C ALA A 158 -4.47 -7.93 11.61
N ALA A 159 -4.55 -7.92 10.28
CA ALA A 159 -3.48 -7.52 9.37
C ALA A 159 -3.66 -6.11 8.79
N ASN A 160 -4.91 -5.68 8.55
CA ASN A 160 -5.20 -4.35 8.04
C ASN A 160 -6.41 -3.76 8.78
N ASP A 161 -6.23 -2.61 9.41
CA ASP A 161 -7.30 -1.77 9.95
C ASP A 161 -7.64 -0.70 8.89
N ASN A 162 -8.49 -1.07 7.93
CA ASN A 162 -8.73 -0.26 6.73
C ASN A 162 -9.69 0.91 6.96
N ASP A 163 -10.79 0.67 7.67
CA ASP A 163 -11.78 1.69 8.01
C ASP A 163 -12.68 1.17 9.17
N PRO A 164 -13.57 2.00 9.75
CA PRO A 164 -14.37 1.62 10.91
C PRO A 164 -15.23 0.36 10.77
N GLY A 165 -15.35 -0.16 9.56
CA GLY A 165 -16.17 -1.34 9.29
C GLY A 165 -15.47 -2.38 8.42
N GLN A 166 -14.16 -2.27 8.18
CA GLN A 166 -13.40 -3.19 7.35
C GLN A 166 -12.03 -3.49 7.95
N VAL A 167 -11.87 -4.68 8.49
CA VAL A 167 -10.61 -5.21 9.01
C VAL A 167 -10.27 -6.51 8.27
N VAL A 168 -8.99 -6.72 7.97
CA VAL A 168 -8.50 -7.94 7.31
C VAL A 168 -7.77 -8.79 8.34
N VAL A 169 -8.06 -10.08 8.36
CA VAL A 169 -7.29 -11.09 9.11
C VAL A 169 -6.39 -11.86 8.17
N SER A 170 -5.23 -12.31 8.68
CA SER A 170 -4.20 -13.01 7.94
C SER A 170 -3.56 -14.08 8.80
N GLY A 171 -3.23 -15.23 8.21
CA GLY A 171 -2.60 -16.32 8.95
C GLY A 171 -2.65 -17.67 8.23
N HIS A 172 -2.56 -18.75 8.98
CA HIS A 172 -2.78 -20.10 8.45
C HIS A 172 -4.20 -20.24 7.92
N LYS A 173 -4.36 -20.91 6.79
CA LYS A 173 -5.64 -21.03 6.10
C LYS A 173 -6.75 -21.57 7.01
N ALA A 174 -6.49 -22.65 7.77
CA ALA A 174 -7.48 -23.22 8.67
C ALA A 174 -7.88 -22.25 9.79
N ALA A 175 -6.93 -21.48 10.35
CA ALA A 175 -7.22 -20.47 11.35
C ALA A 175 -8.03 -19.30 10.78
N VAL A 176 -7.71 -18.84 9.56
CA VAL A 176 -8.50 -17.79 8.88
C VAL A 176 -9.92 -18.29 8.55
N GLU A 177 -10.08 -19.54 8.14
CA GLU A 177 -11.40 -20.15 7.91
C GLU A 177 -12.24 -20.21 9.21
N ARG A 178 -11.63 -20.60 10.34
CA ARG A 178 -12.30 -20.51 11.68
C ARG A 178 -12.66 -19.07 12.03
N ALA A 179 -11.78 -18.11 11.72
CA ALA A 179 -12.06 -16.69 11.97
C ALA A 179 -13.28 -16.18 11.19
N LEU A 180 -13.58 -16.71 9.99
CA LEU A 180 -14.79 -16.36 9.24
C LEU A 180 -16.07 -16.73 10.01
N ASP A 181 -16.09 -17.92 10.63
CA ASP A 181 -17.28 -18.39 11.36
C ASP A 181 -17.40 -17.65 12.71
N LEU A 182 -16.33 -17.52 13.47
CA LEU A 182 -16.31 -16.74 14.70
C LEU A 182 -16.68 -15.26 14.48
N ALA A 183 -16.27 -14.67 13.36
CA ALA A 183 -16.65 -13.30 13.02
C ALA A 183 -18.15 -13.16 12.78
N LYS A 184 -18.79 -14.15 12.12
CA LYS A 184 -20.25 -14.17 11.94
C LYS A 184 -20.97 -14.28 13.29
N GLU A 185 -20.50 -15.16 14.18
CA GLU A 185 -21.02 -15.31 15.55
C GLU A 185 -20.88 -14.02 16.36
N ALA A 186 -19.78 -13.28 16.16
CA ALA A 186 -19.54 -11.97 16.76
C ALA A 186 -20.35 -10.83 16.14
N GLY A 187 -21.17 -11.10 15.11
CA GLY A 187 -22.05 -10.12 14.48
C GLY A 187 -21.48 -9.41 13.25
N ALA A 188 -20.44 -9.95 12.62
CA ALA A 188 -19.95 -9.43 11.34
C ALA A 188 -21.05 -9.48 10.26
N LYS A 189 -21.21 -8.37 9.54
CA LYS A 189 -22.15 -8.29 8.41
C LYS A 189 -21.74 -9.19 7.25
N ARG A 190 -20.43 -9.34 7.05
CA ARG A 190 -19.85 -10.19 6.01
C ARG A 190 -18.42 -10.57 6.42
N ALA A 191 -18.03 -11.81 6.11
CA ALA A 191 -16.67 -12.32 6.26
C ALA A 191 -16.35 -13.13 5.00
N VAL A 192 -15.26 -12.75 4.27
CA VAL A 192 -14.97 -13.28 2.92
C VAL A 192 -13.48 -13.50 2.76
N LEU A 193 -13.10 -14.69 2.28
CA LEU A 193 -11.72 -14.94 1.84
C LEU A 193 -11.33 -14.00 0.71
N LEU A 194 -10.10 -13.50 0.77
CA LEU A 194 -9.52 -12.67 -0.27
C LEU A 194 -8.76 -13.55 -1.29
N PRO A 195 -8.81 -13.22 -2.58
CA PRO A 195 -8.09 -13.93 -3.63
C PRO A 195 -6.61 -13.51 -3.64
N VAL A 196 -5.88 -13.82 -2.56
CA VAL A 196 -4.45 -13.51 -2.40
C VAL A 196 -3.65 -14.78 -2.32
N SER A 197 -2.38 -14.72 -2.75
CA SER A 197 -1.47 -15.85 -2.82
C SER A 197 -0.67 -16.11 -1.55
N ALA A 198 -0.66 -15.16 -0.60
CA ALA A 198 0.09 -15.26 0.64
C ALA A 198 -0.59 -14.51 1.80
N PRO A 199 -0.33 -14.90 3.06
CA PRO A 199 -0.90 -14.29 4.26
C PRO A 199 -0.07 -13.08 4.69
N PHE A 200 -0.26 -11.92 4.03
CA PHE A 200 0.49 -10.71 4.29
C PHE A 200 0.22 -10.14 5.69
N HIS A 201 1.19 -9.39 6.24
CA HIS A 201 1.05 -8.62 7.48
C HIS A 201 0.71 -9.48 8.71
N CYS A 202 1.33 -10.65 8.84
CA CYS A 202 1.23 -11.51 10.03
C CYS A 202 2.58 -12.20 10.29
N ALA A 203 2.71 -12.90 11.40
CA ALA A 203 3.94 -13.58 11.82
C ALA A 203 4.49 -14.60 10.80
N LEU A 204 3.65 -15.14 9.90
CA LEU A 204 4.10 -16.05 8.84
C LEU A 204 5.00 -15.34 7.80
N MET A 205 5.01 -14.02 7.76
CA MET A 205 5.87 -13.22 6.89
C MET A 205 7.27 -12.98 7.48
N GLN A 206 7.62 -13.57 8.62
CA GLN A 206 8.93 -13.38 9.25
C GLN A 206 10.11 -13.64 8.30
N PRO A 207 10.13 -14.70 7.45
CA PRO A 207 11.21 -14.90 6.49
C PRO A 207 11.34 -13.74 5.47
N ALA A 208 10.21 -13.15 5.09
CA ALA A 208 10.22 -11.97 4.21
C ALA A 208 10.73 -10.72 4.93
N ALA A 209 10.42 -10.53 6.22
CA ALA A 209 10.93 -9.44 7.02
C ALA A 209 12.46 -9.50 7.16
N GLU A 210 13.03 -10.70 7.38
CA GLU A 210 14.47 -10.91 7.45
C GLU A 210 15.17 -10.58 6.13
N ARG A 211 14.56 -11.00 5.00
CA ARG A 211 15.07 -10.68 3.67
C ARG A 211 14.99 -9.18 3.38
N MET A 212 13.91 -8.51 3.82
CA MET A 212 13.78 -7.06 3.69
C MET A 212 14.76 -6.30 4.58
N ALA A 213 15.05 -6.76 5.78
CA ALA A 213 16.09 -6.17 6.63
C ALA A 213 17.45 -6.15 5.93
N GLN A 214 17.82 -7.26 5.29
CA GLN A 214 19.06 -7.34 4.52
C GLN A 214 19.06 -6.42 3.29
N ALA A 215 17.96 -6.36 2.55
CA ALA A 215 17.85 -5.51 1.37
C ALA A 215 17.87 -4.02 1.73
N LEU A 216 17.11 -3.62 2.75
CA LEU A 216 17.05 -2.23 3.24
C LEU A 216 18.39 -1.75 3.80
N ALA A 217 19.22 -2.62 4.35
CA ALA A 217 20.57 -2.28 4.83
C ALA A 217 21.53 -1.88 3.69
N GLN A 218 21.23 -2.20 2.43
CA GLN A 218 22.05 -1.90 1.26
C GLN A 218 21.58 -0.64 0.49
N VAL A 219 20.48 -0.03 0.93
CA VAL A 219 19.89 1.15 0.26
C VAL A 219 20.03 2.37 1.16
N GLU A 220 20.42 3.49 0.55
CA GLU A 220 20.41 4.77 1.23
C GLU A 220 18.97 5.26 1.41
N ILE A 221 18.62 5.58 2.65
CA ILE A 221 17.36 6.25 2.99
C ILE A 221 17.72 7.63 3.54
N SER A 222 17.29 8.67 2.84
CA SER A 222 17.45 10.06 3.23
C SER A 222 16.23 10.56 4.03
N THR A 223 16.37 11.69 4.68
CA THR A 223 15.23 12.37 5.32
C THR A 223 14.20 12.76 4.25
N PRO A 224 12.94 12.31 4.36
CA PRO A 224 11.90 12.68 3.41
C PRO A 224 11.62 14.19 3.41
N SER A 225 11.35 14.78 2.26
CA SER A 225 11.04 16.20 2.09
C SER A 225 9.76 16.64 2.82
N VAL A 226 8.83 15.71 3.01
CA VAL A 226 7.64 15.85 3.86
C VAL A 226 7.50 14.61 4.75
N PRO A 227 7.00 14.76 6.00
CA PRO A 227 6.90 13.63 6.93
C PRO A 227 6.06 12.46 6.38
N LEU A 228 6.56 11.23 6.60
CA LEU A 228 5.83 9.99 6.33
C LEU A 228 4.93 9.64 7.51
N VAL A 229 3.68 9.28 7.26
CA VAL A 229 2.83 8.60 8.26
C VAL A 229 2.99 7.09 8.07
N ALA A 230 3.71 6.45 9.01
CA ALA A 230 4.07 5.03 8.91
C ALA A 230 2.93 4.09 9.29
N ASN A 231 2.76 2.99 8.54
CA ASN A 231 1.65 2.04 8.69
C ASN A 231 1.57 1.42 10.09
N VAL A 232 2.69 0.99 10.66
CA VAL A 232 2.72 0.30 11.97
C VAL A 232 2.68 1.26 13.16
N ARG A 233 2.95 2.56 12.96
CA ARG A 233 2.94 3.59 14.00
C ARG A 233 1.70 4.46 13.97
N ALA A 234 1.08 4.64 12.80
CA ALA A 234 -0.01 5.58 12.55
C ALA A 234 0.31 7.01 13.04
N SER A 235 1.55 7.45 12.84
CA SER A 235 2.03 8.79 13.19
C SER A 235 3.15 9.22 12.25
N ALA A 236 3.34 10.54 12.11
CA ALA A 236 4.34 11.11 11.23
C ALA A 236 5.75 10.97 11.79
N LEU A 237 6.70 10.73 10.89
CA LEU A 237 8.13 10.67 11.20
C LEU A 237 8.98 11.03 9.97
N SER A 238 10.26 11.40 10.22
CA SER A 238 11.19 11.77 9.16
C SER A 238 12.61 11.22 9.42
N ASP A 239 12.83 10.50 10.51
CA ASP A 239 14.13 9.90 10.83
C ASP A 239 14.39 8.68 9.92
N PRO A 240 15.48 8.68 9.10
CA PRO A 240 15.76 7.61 8.14
C PRO A 240 15.99 6.24 8.78
N GLU A 241 16.65 6.18 9.93
CA GLU A 241 16.94 4.91 10.60
C GLU A 241 15.66 4.32 11.22
N LEU A 242 14.81 5.18 11.79
CA LEU A 242 13.50 4.74 12.25
C LEU A 242 12.61 4.28 11.09
N ILE A 243 12.60 4.99 9.96
CA ILE A 243 11.90 4.58 8.73
C ILE A 243 12.36 3.19 8.31
N ARG A 244 13.68 2.96 8.21
CA ARG A 244 14.27 1.66 7.87
C ARG A 244 13.76 0.53 8.77
N ALA A 245 13.79 0.75 10.09
CA ALA A 245 13.33 -0.24 11.06
C ALA A 245 11.82 -0.53 10.92
N LEU A 246 11.00 0.51 10.72
CA LEU A 246 9.55 0.37 10.58
C LEU A 246 9.14 -0.28 9.26
N LEU A 247 9.90 -0.12 8.16
CA LEU A 247 9.66 -0.84 6.92
C LEU A 247 9.89 -2.36 7.06
N VAL A 248 10.82 -2.77 7.93
CA VAL A 248 11.00 -4.20 8.27
C VAL A 248 9.84 -4.69 9.13
N GLU A 249 9.47 -3.94 10.18
CA GLU A 249 8.34 -4.26 11.06
C GLU A 249 7.02 -4.36 10.29
N GLN A 250 6.82 -3.50 9.28
CA GLN A 250 5.62 -3.48 8.45
C GLN A 250 5.33 -4.81 7.73
N VAL A 251 6.36 -5.61 7.43
CA VAL A 251 6.19 -6.88 6.70
C VAL A 251 5.33 -7.87 7.49
N THR A 252 5.50 -7.89 8.81
CA THR A 252 4.76 -8.76 9.75
C THR A 252 3.70 -8.02 10.56
N GLY A 253 3.77 -6.69 10.58
CA GLY A 253 2.91 -5.82 11.38
C GLY A 253 1.63 -5.40 10.66
N ALA A 254 0.63 -5.02 11.44
CA ALA A 254 -0.64 -4.53 10.90
C ALA A 254 -0.52 -3.17 10.22
N VAL A 255 -1.20 -3.02 9.09
CA VAL A 255 -1.40 -1.73 8.43
C VAL A 255 -2.52 -0.97 9.18
N ARG A 256 -2.13 0.00 10.00
CA ARG A 256 -3.05 0.82 10.82
C ARG A 256 -3.58 2.01 10.00
N TRP A 257 -4.22 1.71 8.87
CA TRP A 257 -4.65 2.74 7.90
C TRP A 257 -5.69 3.69 8.47
N ARG A 258 -6.72 3.15 9.13
CA ARG A 258 -7.77 3.96 9.78
C ARG A 258 -7.18 4.95 10.78
N GLU A 259 -6.26 4.48 11.62
CA GLU A 259 -5.59 5.33 12.61
C GLU A 259 -4.68 6.36 11.95
N SER A 260 -3.96 5.99 10.87
CA SER A 260 -3.13 6.90 10.09
C SER A 260 -3.94 8.06 9.51
N MET A 261 -5.13 7.78 8.95
CA MET A 261 -6.02 8.81 8.43
C MET A 261 -6.63 9.67 9.54
N SER A 262 -6.97 9.07 10.69
CA SER A 262 -7.44 9.81 11.87
C SER A 262 -6.35 10.72 12.43
N TYR A 263 -5.08 10.27 12.43
CA TYR A 263 -3.94 11.09 12.78
C TYR A 263 -3.81 12.31 11.84
N LEU A 264 -3.87 12.11 10.52
CA LEU A 264 -3.82 13.21 9.55
C LEU A 264 -4.94 14.23 9.77
N ALA A 265 -6.16 13.76 10.06
CA ALA A 265 -7.29 14.65 10.40
C ALA A 265 -7.00 15.49 11.66
N ALA A 266 -6.46 14.87 12.72
CA ALA A 266 -6.07 15.54 13.96
C ALA A 266 -4.96 16.59 13.76
N GLU A 267 -4.03 16.34 12.81
CA GLU A 267 -2.99 17.29 12.40
C GLU A 267 -3.55 18.43 11.50
N GLY A 268 -4.84 18.44 11.21
CA GLY A 268 -5.50 19.50 10.43
C GLY A 268 -5.45 19.29 8.91
N VAL A 269 -5.24 18.06 8.44
CA VAL A 269 -5.39 17.71 7.02
C VAL A 269 -6.87 17.69 6.66
N THR A 270 -7.25 18.51 5.69
CA THR A 270 -8.62 18.64 5.19
C THR A 270 -8.79 18.15 3.76
N GLU A 271 -7.68 17.85 3.09
CA GLU A 271 -7.68 17.38 1.71
C GLU A 271 -6.63 16.27 1.54
N ILE A 272 -7.03 15.17 0.88
CA ILE A 272 -6.14 14.06 0.56
C ILE A 272 -6.23 13.74 -0.92
N TRP A 273 -5.07 13.64 -1.57
CA TRP A 273 -4.95 13.16 -2.93
C TRP A 273 -4.42 11.74 -2.94
N GLU A 274 -5.21 10.81 -3.50
CA GLU A 274 -4.77 9.44 -3.78
C GLU A 274 -4.09 9.44 -5.15
N VAL A 275 -2.75 9.31 -5.15
CA VAL A 275 -1.92 9.45 -6.34
C VAL A 275 -1.52 8.06 -6.85
N GLY A 276 -2.01 7.69 -8.03
CA GLY A 276 -1.74 6.39 -8.65
C GLY A 276 -3.00 5.67 -9.12
N ALA A 277 -2.93 4.33 -9.17
CA ALA A 277 -3.99 3.50 -9.70
C ALA A 277 -5.22 3.41 -8.77
N GLY A 278 -6.40 3.56 -9.34
CA GLY A 278 -7.67 3.33 -8.66
C GLY A 278 -8.12 4.45 -7.73
N LYS A 279 -9.02 4.11 -6.79
CA LYS A 279 -9.62 5.04 -5.82
C LYS A 279 -10.03 4.35 -4.52
N ALA A 280 -9.35 3.26 -4.17
CA ALA A 280 -9.70 2.44 -3.03
C ALA A 280 -9.47 3.18 -1.70
N LEU A 281 -8.34 3.91 -1.59
CA LEU A 281 -8.02 4.68 -0.39
C LEU A 281 -8.99 5.84 -0.19
N SER A 282 -9.35 6.56 -1.25
CA SER A 282 -10.37 7.61 -1.20
C SER A 282 -11.72 7.08 -0.69
N GLY A 283 -12.08 5.85 -1.07
CA GLY A 283 -13.25 5.17 -0.54
C GLY A 283 -13.16 4.85 0.95
N MET A 284 -12.00 4.39 1.44
CA MET A 284 -11.74 4.13 2.86
C MET A 284 -11.76 5.43 3.67
N ILE A 285 -11.07 6.47 3.19
CA ILE A 285 -10.96 7.77 3.87
C ILE A 285 -12.36 8.37 4.09
N ARG A 286 -13.23 8.34 3.09
CA ARG A 286 -14.61 8.84 3.22
C ARG A 286 -15.44 8.09 4.27
N ARG A 287 -15.09 6.84 4.59
CA ARG A 287 -15.73 6.07 5.68
C ARG A 287 -15.11 6.37 7.04
N ILE A 288 -13.82 6.77 7.06
CA ILE A 288 -13.10 7.17 8.28
C ILE A 288 -13.52 8.58 8.70
N ASP A 289 -13.39 9.55 7.79
CA ASP A 289 -13.77 10.95 8.05
C ASP A 289 -14.34 11.59 6.77
N ARG A 290 -15.63 11.96 6.82
CA ARG A 290 -16.33 12.60 5.71
C ARG A 290 -15.98 14.08 5.53
N ALA A 291 -15.31 14.68 6.51
CA ALA A 291 -14.88 16.08 6.41
C ALA A 291 -13.63 16.25 5.53
N ILE A 292 -12.88 15.16 5.31
CA ILE A 292 -11.70 15.17 4.44
C ILE A 292 -12.15 15.09 2.97
N ALA A 293 -11.80 16.11 2.19
CA ALA A 293 -11.97 16.09 0.74
C ALA A 293 -10.96 15.10 0.11
N CYS A 294 -11.44 14.16 -0.71
CA CYS A 294 -10.57 13.17 -1.38
C CYS A 294 -10.63 13.31 -2.89
N GLN A 295 -9.46 13.37 -3.52
CA GLN A 295 -9.28 13.34 -4.97
C GLN A 295 -8.42 12.13 -5.34
N ALA A 296 -8.90 11.31 -6.28
CA ALA A 296 -8.09 10.26 -6.90
C ALA A 296 -7.45 10.83 -8.18
N VAL A 297 -6.14 10.64 -8.33
CA VAL A 297 -5.35 11.20 -9.43
C VAL A 297 -4.55 10.07 -10.07
N GLY A 298 -5.10 9.49 -11.11
CA GLY A 298 -4.52 8.35 -11.83
C GLY A 298 -4.54 8.50 -13.34
N SER A 299 -5.09 9.60 -13.87
CA SER A 299 -5.20 9.85 -15.31
C SER A 299 -4.93 11.31 -15.67
N PRO A 300 -4.66 11.63 -16.96
CA PRO A 300 -4.55 13.02 -17.43
C PRO A 300 -5.82 13.85 -17.16
N GLU A 301 -7.01 13.22 -17.26
CA GLU A 301 -8.28 13.89 -16.99
C GLU A 301 -8.41 14.28 -15.51
N ASP A 302 -7.88 13.49 -14.59
CA ASP A 302 -7.90 13.82 -13.16
C ASP A 302 -7.02 15.03 -12.87
N ILE A 303 -5.84 15.10 -13.50
CA ILE A 303 -4.93 16.26 -13.40
C ILE A 303 -5.58 17.52 -13.97
N ALA A 304 -6.20 17.42 -15.14
CA ALA A 304 -6.89 18.56 -15.78
C ALA A 304 -8.03 19.12 -14.91
N LYS A 305 -8.77 18.26 -14.18
CA LYS A 305 -9.81 18.70 -13.24
C LYS A 305 -9.23 19.52 -12.08
N LEU A 306 -8.03 19.18 -11.59
CA LEU A 306 -7.38 19.91 -10.50
C LEU A 306 -6.91 21.30 -10.92
N GLN A 307 -6.58 21.52 -12.21
CA GLN A 307 -6.17 22.81 -12.74
C GLN A 307 -7.36 23.77 -12.97
N GLY A 308 -8.56 23.21 -13.16
CA GLY A 308 -9.79 24.00 -13.40
C GLY A 308 -10.60 24.28 -12.13
N ALA A 309 -10.16 23.83 -10.98
CA ALA A 309 -10.76 24.04 -9.68
C ALA A 309 -10.01 25.13 -8.91
#